data_563220f78c162dab04e7b10b78426a00
#
_entry.id   563220f78c162dab04e7b10b78426a00
#
_cell.length_a   1.000
_cell.length_b   1.000
_cell.length_c   1.000
_cell.angle_alpha   90.00
_cell.angle_beta   90.00
_cell.angle_gamma   90.00
#
_symmetry.space_group_name_H-M   'P 1'
#
loop_
_entity.id
_entity.type
_entity.pdbx_description
1 polymer ?
#
loop_
_entity_poly.entity_id
_entity_poly.type
_entity_poly.pdbx_seq_one_letter_code
_entity_poly.pdbx_strand_id
1 'polypeptide(L)'
;MFTMSMPNLFPRDIEATVAFYRDQMGFTQNYQVPGEGAPEHVVLQLGASMLALSTPRGLNAVGLEPTQGNSSELVVWCADVDGEVARLRANGVVILVDPYDHIGGHRRAYISDPDGNWLALVDAT
;
A
#
# COMPACT_ATOMS: atom_id res chain seq x y z
N MET A 1 -19.83 13.70 -14.64
CA MET A 1 -18.86 14.19 -13.65
C MET A 1 -18.33 13.04 -12.81
N PHE A 2 -17.06 13.06 -12.52
CA PHE A 2 -16.43 12.04 -11.66
C PHE A 2 -16.72 12.37 -10.19
N THR A 3 -16.86 11.35 -9.34
CA THR A 3 -17.30 11.52 -7.95
C THR A 3 -16.29 11.00 -6.92
N MET A 4 -15.38 10.12 -7.29
CA MET A 4 -14.43 9.53 -6.36
C MET A 4 -13.25 8.93 -7.13
N SER A 5 -12.12 8.78 -6.47
CA SER A 5 -10.97 8.05 -7.01
C SER A 5 -10.29 7.24 -5.91
N MET A 6 -9.63 6.16 -6.31
CA MET A 6 -8.74 5.42 -5.41
C MET A 6 -7.66 4.75 -6.25
N PRO A 7 -6.44 4.58 -5.69
CA PRO A 7 -5.42 3.78 -6.35
C PRO A 7 -5.83 2.30 -6.37
N ASN A 8 -5.42 1.59 -7.42
CA ASN A 8 -5.62 0.15 -7.56
C ASN A 8 -4.27 -0.47 -7.93
N LEU A 9 -3.73 -1.26 -7.04
CA LEU A 9 -2.44 -1.92 -7.21
C LEU A 9 -2.65 -3.34 -7.75
N PHE A 10 -1.63 -3.86 -8.44
CA PHE A 10 -1.71 -5.17 -9.08
C PHE A 10 -0.66 -6.12 -8.46
N PRO A 11 -0.96 -6.73 -7.31
CA PRO A 11 -0.04 -7.63 -6.63
C PRO A 11 0.13 -8.94 -7.39
N ARG A 12 1.31 -9.54 -7.26
CA ARG A 12 1.58 -10.88 -7.76
C ARG A 12 0.91 -11.94 -6.89
N ASP A 13 0.82 -11.68 -5.59
CA ASP A 13 0.15 -12.51 -4.60
C ASP A 13 -0.77 -11.61 -3.79
N ILE A 14 -2.05 -11.56 -4.18
CA ILE A 14 -3.00 -10.64 -3.56
C ILE A 14 -3.23 -10.93 -2.08
N GLU A 15 -3.17 -12.21 -1.67
CA GLU A 15 -3.35 -12.56 -0.26
C GLU A 15 -2.20 -12.06 0.60
N ALA A 16 -0.98 -12.19 0.12
CA ALA A 16 0.21 -11.67 0.81
C ALA A 16 0.17 -10.15 0.92
N THR A 17 -0.27 -9.47 -0.12
CA THR A 17 -0.34 -8.01 -0.14
C THR A 17 -1.49 -7.49 0.73
N VAL A 18 -2.63 -8.16 0.74
CA VAL A 18 -3.71 -7.85 1.69
C VAL A 18 -3.21 -7.98 3.13
N ALA A 19 -2.50 -9.07 3.43
CA ALA A 19 -1.95 -9.27 4.78
C ALA A 19 -0.97 -8.16 5.16
N PHE A 20 -0.12 -7.72 4.24
CA PHE A 20 0.81 -6.61 4.48
C PHE A 20 0.06 -5.32 4.84
N TYR A 21 -0.88 -4.90 4.02
CA TYR A 21 -1.60 -3.64 4.27
C TYR A 21 -2.51 -3.71 5.49
N ARG A 22 -3.11 -4.85 5.75
CA ARG A 22 -3.94 -5.07 6.93
C ARG A 22 -3.11 -5.15 8.21
N ASP A 23 -2.10 -6.02 8.24
CA ASP A 23 -1.40 -6.36 9.47
C ASP A 23 -0.26 -5.40 9.78
N GLN A 24 0.45 -4.90 8.78
CA GLN A 24 1.58 -3.97 8.97
C GLN A 24 1.16 -2.50 8.90
N MET A 25 0.21 -2.17 8.02
CA MET A 25 -0.16 -0.78 7.77
C MET A 25 -1.46 -0.36 8.45
N GLY A 26 -2.22 -1.29 8.98
CA GLY A 26 -3.44 -0.98 9.74
C GLY A 26 -4.69 -0.75 8.89
N PHE A 27 -4.69 -1.14 7.62
CA PHE A 27 -5.89 -1.07 6.80
C PHE A 27 -6.91 -2.13 7.24
N THR A 28 -8.20 -1.84 7.03
CA THR A 28 -9.27 -2.81 7.19
C THR A 28 -9.81 -3.20 5.82
N GLN A 29 -10.22 -4.47 5.68
CA GLN A 29 -10.79 -4.95 4.43
C GLN A 29 -12.29 -4.66 4.41
N ASN A 30 -12.75 -3.95 3.38
CA ASN A 30 -14.14 -3.56 3.23
C ASN A 30 -14.92 -4.41 2.23
N TYR A 31 -14.23 -4.96 1.23
CA TYR A 31 -14.91 -5.54 0.08
C TYR A 31 -14.00 -6.55 -0.60
N GLN A 32 -14.59 -7.60 -1.16
CA GLN A 32 -13.87 -8.64 -1.87
C GLN A 32 -14.72 -9.20 -3.00
N VAL A 33 -14.13 -9.47 -4.15
CA VAL A 33 -14.75 -10.18 -5.26
C VAL A 33 -13.80 -11.33 -5.68
N PRO A 34 -14.28 -12.57 -5.77
CA PRO A 34 -15.56 -13.07 -5.25
C PRO A 34 -15.62 -12.97 -3.73
N GLY A 35 -16.82 -12.96 -3.16
CA GLY A 35 -17.03 -12.81 -1.72
C GLY A 35 -16.43 -13.93 -0.89
N GLU A 36 -16.26 -15.11 -1.48
CA GLU A 36 -15.66 -16.28 -0.86
C GLU A 36 -14.57 -16.85 -1.76
N GLY A 37 -13.57 -17.50 -1.14
CA GLY A 37 -12.46 -18.12 -1.83
C GLY A 37 -11.34 -17.12 -2.17
N ALA A 38 -10.53 -17.47 -3.16
CA ALA A 38 -9.40 -16.65 -3.57
C ALA A 38 -9.88 -15.33 -4.18
N PRO A 39 -9.47 -14.17 -3.64
CA PRO A 39 -9.93 -12.89 -4.15
C PRO A 39 -9.28 -12.52 -5.47
N GLU A 40 -10.04 -11.85 -6.33
CA GLU A 40 -9.54 -11.20 -7.54
C GLU A 40 -9.49 -9.68 -7.37
N HIS A 41 -10.30 -9.14 -6.47
CA HIS A 41 -10.35 -7.72 -6.17
C HIS A 41 -10.69 -7.52 -4.69
N VAL A 42 -9.93 -6.65 -4.03
CA VAL A 42 -10.12 -6.32 -2.61
C VAL A 42 -10.07 -4.82 -2.46
N VAL A 43 -10.94 -4.26 -1.65
CA VAL A 43 -10.87 -2.85 -1.25
C VAL A 43 -10.52 -2.77 0.23
N LEU A 44 -9.49 -2.00 0.52
CA LEU A 44 -8.99 -1.74 1.87
C LEU A 44 -9.24 -0.28 2.23
N GLN A 45 -9.39 -0.01 3.52
CA GLN A 45 -9.66 1.32 4.03
C GLN A 45 -8.74 1.66 5.19
N LEU A 46 -8.23 2.90 5.17
CA LEU A 46 -7.47 3.48 6.27
C LEU A 46 -8.02 4.89 6.52
N GLY A 47 -8.71 5.09 7.63
CA GLY A 47 -9.43 6.36 7.87
C GLY A 47 -10.46 6.60 6.76
N ALA A 48 -10.41 7.76 6.12
CA ALA A 48 -11.27 8.11 5.00
C ALA A 48 -10.72 7.66 3.64
N SER A 49 -9.52 7.07 3.61
CA SER A 49 -8.83 6.71 2.38
C SER A 49 -9.10 5.27 2.01
N MET A 50 -9.11 4.98 0.72
CA MET A 50 -9.28 3.62 0.21
C MET A 50 -8.15 3.26 -0.74
N LEU A 51 -7.83 1.97 -0.76
CA LEU A 51 -6.82 1.36 -1.61
C LEU A 51 -7.40 0.06 -2.15
N ALA A 52 -7.38 -0.11 -3.45
CA ALA A 52 -7.82 -1.35 -4.09
C ALA A 52 -6.60 -2.20 -4.47
N LEU A 53 -6.79 -3.50 -4.41
CA LEU A 53 -5.85 -4.50 -4.89
C LEU A 53 -6.60 -5.41 -5.86
N SER A 54 -6.00 -5.70 -7.01
CA SER A 54 -6.63 -6.57 -8.02
C SER A 54 -5.59 -7.47 -8.64
N THR A 55 -5.99 -8.71 -8.94
CA THR A 55 -5.17 -9.53 -9.83
C THR A 55 -5.20 -8.91 -11.23
N PRO A 56 -4.16 -9.09 -12.06
CA PRO A 56 -4.15 -8.50 -13.40
C PRO A 56 -5.12 -9.15 -14.39
N ARG A 57 -5.81 -10.21 -13.99
CA ARG A 57 -6.67 -11.01 -14.86
C ARG A 57 -7.76 -10.19 -15.57
N GLY A 58 -8.43 -9.29 -14.84
CA GLY A 58 -9.47 -8.45 -15.42
C GLY A 58 -8.93 -7.46 -16.46
N LEU A 59 -7.74 -6.92 -16.23
CA LEU A 59 -7.06 -6.05 -17.18
C LEU A 59 -6.60 -6.82 -18.41
N ASN A 60 -6.00 -7.99 -18.19
CA ASN A 60 -5.52 -8.83 -19.29
C ASN A 60 -6.65 -9.22 -20.23
N ALA A 61 -7.86 -9.42 -19.70
CA ALA A 61 -9.05 -9.75 -20.50
C ALA A 61 -9.43 -8.64 -21.48
N VAL A 62 -9.06 -7.39 -21.21
CA VAL A 62 -9.33 -6.24 -22.08
C VAL A 62 -8.06 -5.70 -22.75
N GLY A 63 -6.98 -6.45 -22.71
CA GLY A 63 -5.75 -6.13 -23.43
C GLY A 63 -4.79 -5.20 -22.71
N LEU A 64 -4.96 -4.99 -21.39
CA LEU A 64 -4.07 -4.18 -20.61
C LEU A 64 -3.16 -5.04 -19.74
N GLU A 65 -1.88 -4.71 -19.65
CA GLU A 65 -0.92 -5.41 -18.82
C GLU A 65 -0.26 -4.42 -17.85
N PRO A 66 -0.34 -4.68 -16.52
CA PRO A 66 0.43 -3.90 -15.56
C PRO A 66 1.91 -4.09 -15.77
N THR A 67 2.69 -3.00 -15.65
CA THR A 67 4.15 -3.06 -15.71
C THR A 67 4.75 -2.97 -14.32
N GLN A 68 5.98 -3.49 -14.16
CA GLN A 68 6.74 -3.34 -12.93
C GLN A 68 7.43 -1.97 -12.91
N GLY A 69 7.57 -1.39 -11.72
CA GLY A 69 8.26 -0.14 -11.52
C GLY A 69 7.45 0.86 -10.70
N ASN A 70 8.10 1.91 -10.25
CA ASN A 70 7.50 2.89 -9.35
C ASN A 70 7.40 4.26 -10.03
N SER A 71 6.30 4.47 -10.76
CA SER A 71 5.94 5.78 -11.30
C SER A 71 5.25 6.67 -10.26
N SER A 72 4.91 6.10 -9.11
CA SER A 72 4.22 6.79 -8.02
C SER A 72 4.58 6.14 -6.69
N GLU A 73 4.19 6.77 -5.61
CA GLU A 73 4.34 6.22 -4.26
C GLU A 73 3.03 6.40 -3.48
N LEU A 74 2.81 5.54 -2.48
CA LEU A 74 1.71 5.72 -1.54
C LEU A 74 2.26 6.47 -0.33
N VAL A 75 1.71 7.63 -0.04
CA VAL A 75 2.10 8.42 1.14
C VAL A 75 1.15 8.07 2.28
N VAL A 76 1.69 7.69 3.43
CA VAL A 76 0.90 7.40 4.63
C VAL A 76 1.43 8.25 5.79
N TRP A 77 0.52 8.80 6.58
CA TRP A 77 0.86 9.64 7.72
C TRP A 77 0.80 8.85 9.01
N CYS A 78 1.72 9.14 9.91
CA CYS A 78 1.79 8.56 11.25
C CYS A 78 2.27 9.62 12.25
N ALA A 79 2.16 9.30 13.53
CA ALA A 79 2.61 10.22 14.59
C ALA A 79 4.12 10.16 14.82
N ASP A 80 4.74 9.00 14.58
CA ASP A 80 6.15 8.73 14.91
C ASP A 80 6.78 7.83 13.86
N VAL A 81 7.44 8.45 12.89
CA VAL A 81 8.11 7.72 11.79
C VAL A 81 9.18 6.77 12.32
N ASP A 82 10.03 7.24 13.26
CA ASP A 82 11.10 6.41 13.79
C ASP A 82 10.56 5.16 14.49
N GLY A 83 9.52 5.32 15.31
CA GLY A 83 8.87 4.21 16.00
C GLY A 83 8.21 3.23 15.03
N GLU A 84 7.53 3.73 14.00
CA GLU A 84 6.90 2.88 12.99
C GLU A 84 7.93 2.09 12.18
N VAL A 85 9.04 2.72 11.80
CA VAL A 85 10.12 2.03 11.08
C VAL A 85 10.73 0.93 11.95
N ALA A 86 10.96 1.21 13.23
CA ALA A 86 11.49 0.19 14.15
C ALA A 86 10.54 -1.02 14.25
N ARG A 87 9.25 -0.77 14.38
CA ARG A 87 8.23 -1.83 14.42
C ARG A 87 8.20 -2.64 13.12
N LEU A 88 8.16 -1.95 11.99
CA LEU A 88 8.10 -2.59 10.68
C LEU A 88 9.36 -3.42 10.39
N ARG A 89 10.53 -2.87 10.73
CA ARG A 89 11.80 -3.61 10.58
C ARG A 89 11.80 -4.89 11.42
N ALA A 90 11.32 -4.81 12.65
CA ALA A 90 11.22 -5.98 13.53
C ALA A 90 10.27 -7.04 12.97
N ASN A 91 9.27 -6.63 12.19
CA ASN A 91 8.31 -7.53 11.54
C ASN A 91 8.75 -7.99 10.14
N GLY A 92 9.98 -7.69 9.74
CA GLY A 92 10.53 -8.17 8.47
C GLY A 92 10.15 -7.34 7.25
N VAL A 93 9.58 -6.16 7.44
CA VAL A 93 9.27 -5.26 6.32
C VAL A 93 10.55 -4.65 5.78
N VAL A 94 10.66 -4.57 4.45
CA VAL A 94 11.83 -4.00 3.78
C VAL A 94 11.83 -2.48 3.95
N ILE A 95 12.88 -1.96 4.58
CA ILE A 95 13.09 -0.52 4.76
C ILE A 95 14.01 -0.05 3.63
N LEU A 96 13.51 0.82 2.78
CA LEU A 96 14.26 1.34 1.63
C LEU A 96 15.13 2.52 2.01
N VAL A 97 14.60 3.42 2.84
CA VAL A 97 15.30 4.61 3.33
C VAL A 97 14.99 4.77 4.80
N ASP A 98 16.03 4.76 5.63
CA ASP A 98 15.88 5.00 7.07
C ASP A 98 15.31 6.38 7.35
N PRO A 99 14.68 6.60 8.53
CA PRO A 99 14.14 7.91 8.87
C PRO A 99 15.16 9.03 8.71
N TYR A 100 14.73 10.13 8.10
CA TYR A 100 15.55 11.31 7.87
C TYR A 100 14.68 12.57 7.95
N ASP A 101 15.35 13.71 8.15
CA ASP A 101 14.69 15.01 8.14
C ASP A 101 14.51 15.49 6.71
N HIS A 102 13.26 15.54 6.27
CA HIS A 102 12.91 15.98 4.93
C HIS A 102 12.94 17.51 4.83
N ILE A 103 13.25 18.03 3.67
CA ILE A 103 13.36 19.48 3.44
C ILE A 103 12.08 20.26 3.73
N GLY A 104 10.92 19.59 3.74
CA GLY A 104 9.64 20.20 4.10
C GLY A 104 9.40 20.34 5.59
N GLY A 105 10.34 19.94 6.44
CA GLY A 105 10.21 20.02 7.89
C GLY A 105 9.56 18.83 8.54
N HIS A 106 9.34 17.75 7.79
CA HIS A 106 8.79 16.49 8.31
C HIS A 106 9.89 15.46 8.51
N ARG A 107 9.61 14.49 9.37
CA ARG A 107 10.37 13.25 9.42
C ARG A 107 9.80 12.30 8.36
N ARG A 108 10.66 11.65 7.58
CA ARG A 108 10.23 10.79 6.48
C ARG A 108 11.07 9.52 6.42
N ALA A 109 10.46 8.43 5.94
CA ALA A 109 11.15 7.18 5.64
C ALA A 109 10.45 6.52 4.45
N TYR A 110 11.10 5.55 3.84
CA TYR A 110 10.50 4.76 2.75
C TYR A 110 10.58 3.28 3.07
N ILE A 111 9.48 2.59 2.79
CA ILE A 111 9.38 1.14 2.91
C ILE A 111 8.87 0.57 1.59
N SER A 112 9.00 -0.74 1.43
CA SER A 112 8.47 -1.47 0.28
C SER A 112 7.34 -2.38 0.71
N ASP A 113 6.28 -2.44 -0.10
CA ASP A 113 5.30 -3.51 0.04
C ASP A 113 5.87 -4.82 -0.58
N PRO A 114 5.14 -5.96 -0.51
CA PRO A 114 5.63 -7.24 -1.05
C PRO A 114 5.93 -7.22 -2.55
N ASP A 115 5.36 -6.31 -3.31
CA ASP A 115 5.56 -6.19 -4.75
C ASP A 115 6.59 -5.14 -5.16
N GLY A 116 7.24 -4.50 -4.19
CA GLY A 116 8.22 -3.47 -4.46
C GLY A 116 7.61 -2.07 -4.63
N ASN A 117 6.32 -1.89 -4.35
CA ASN A 117 5.73 -0.55 -4.36
C ASN A 117 6.27 0.28 -3.20
N TRP A 118 6.58 1.55 -3.48
CA TRP A 118 7.11 2.46 -2.48
C TRP A 118 6.02 3.06 -1.62
N LEU A 119 6.21 3.02 -0.31
CA LEU A 119 5.39 3.76 0.64
C LEU A 119 6.27 4.78 1.34
N ALA A 120 5.86 6.03 1.32
CA ALA A 120 6.50 7.09 2.08
C ALA A 120 5.77 7.23 3.42
N LEU A 121 6.50 7.05 4.51
CA LEU A 121 5.99 7.28 5.86
C LEU A 121 6.34 8.70 6.27
N VAL A 122 5.36 9.47 6.69
CA VAL A 122 5.54 10.90 6.98
C VAL A 122 4.87 11.20 8.31
N ASP A 123 5.54 11.91 9.19
CA ASP A 123 4.86 12.42 10.36
C ASP A 123 4.22 13.79 10.07
N ALA A 124 3.20 14.12 10.84
CA ALA A 124 2.36 15.28 10.60
C ALA A 124 2.85 16.55 11.31
N THR A 125 4.06 16.53 11.84
CA THR A 125 4.60 17.67 12.62
C THR A 125 5.24 18.74 11.75
#